data_fb11201bef34d459bbf75fe253e2f222
#
_entry.id   fb11201bef34d459bbf75fe253e2f222
#
_cell.length_a   1.000
_cell.length_b   1.000
_cell.length_c   1.000
_cell.angle_alpha   90.00
_cell.angle_beta   90.00
_cell.angle_gamma   90.00
#
_symmetry.space_group_name_H-M   'P 1'
#
loop_
_entity.id
_entity.type
_entity.pdbx_description
1 polymer ?
#
loop_
_entity_poly.entity_id
_entity_poly.type
_entity_poly.pdbx_seq_one_letter_code
_entity_poly.pdbx_strand_id
1 'polypeptide(L)'
;MRTLVVAGEYPWPENSGSRLRLATVLRGLAACGTVDLFSILPHARVDIDPPDPSIGLARVGHVAFDDRPPSGIRRLRIAADRQTPFEFPRTDGGESLRALTRFTRGHYDLVWYFGIRPLLQTDGMVAAPAVLDLVDLEDQKIAARMAIPGPAPTGPGARMRSWASRALSSEEIRRWRRLQRAAGGRVASAVVCSELDAGRARAAGVPGVDVVPNGYRVVSDPVGRVHVSDPPTILFQGTLRYPPNAEAARFLVHDVVPRLQRLVPTVEVRLVGTIAPALAPLDDVPGVTVVGQVPEMAAELAGADLVVVPLRFGSGTRLKVLEAFAQKVPVVSTTLGAEGLGVEDGVHLLVADTAEELATACARLLGDESLRAGLVEQAHALFRERYGDDVVAGIVSTLARRVAADAGHGA
;
A
#
# COMPACT_ATOMS: atom_id res chain seq x y z
N MET A 1 -8.95 15.65 22.84
CA MET A 1 -8.56 16.19 21.52
C MET A 1 -9.67 15.88 20.52
N ARG A 2 -10.02 16.82 19.66
CA ARG A 2 -10.98 16.61 18.59
C ARG A 2 -10.29 16.66 17.23
N THR A 3 -10.35 15.56 16.47
CA THR A 3 -9.64 15.41 15.21
C THR A 3 -10.62 15.31 14.04
N LEU A 4 -10.34 16.03 12.96
CA LEU A 4 -10.98 15.84 11.67
C LEU A 4 -10.07 15.00 10.76
N VAL A 5 -10.58 13.89 10.25
CA VAL A 5 -9.90 13.11 9.20
C VAL A 5 -10.57 13.40 7.87
N VAL A 6 -9.79 13.88 6.89
CA VAL A 6 -10.26 14.10 5.52
C VAL A 6 -9.54 13.11 4.61
N ALA A 7 -10.28 12.14 4.08
CA ALA A 7 -9.70 11.01 3.36
C ALA A 7 -10.13 10.97 1.89
N GLY A 8 -9.22 10.55 1.01
CA GLY A 8 -9.51 10.25 -0.39
C GLY A 8 -10.10 8.86 -0.61
N GLU A 9 -10.36 8.14 0.47
CA GLU A 9 -10.87 6.78 0.48
C GLU A 9 -11.81 6.58 1.68
N TYR A 10 -12.60 5.52 1.63
CA TYR A 10 -13.45 5.08 2.74
C TYR A 10 -12.90 3.77 3.31
N PRO A 11 -12.74 3.63 4.65
CA PRO A 11 -11.95 2.53 5.20
C PRO A 11 -12.63 1.16 5.14
N TRP A 12 -13.96 1.11 5.04
CA TRP A 12 -14.69 -0.17 5.07
C TRP A 12 -15.24 -0.58 3.71
N PRO A 13 -15.22 -1.91 3.42
CA PRO A 13 -14.55 -2.98 4.17
C PRO A 13 -13.03 -2.87 4.12
N GLU A 14 -12.33 -3.34 5.18
CA GLU A 14 -10.87 -3.32 5.31
C GLU A 14 -10.19 -4.37 4.39
N ASN A 15 -10.45 -4.31 3.09
CA ASN A 15 -10.03 -5.30 2.10
C ASN A 15 -8.91 -4.83 1.15
N SER A 16 -8.30 -3.71 1.45
CA SER A 16 -7.13 -3.18 0.72
C SER A 16 -6.13 -2.54 1.67
N GLY A 17 -4.87 -2.42 1.23
CA GLY A 17 -3.81 -1.86 2.07
C GLY A 17 -4.08 -0.44 2.54
N SER A 18 -4.59 0.42 1.67
CA SER A 18 -4.91 1.80 2.03
C SER A 18 -6.09 1.89 3.01
N ARG A 19 -7.09 1.02 2.88
CA ARG A 19 -8.24 0.95 3.80
C ARG A 19 -7.83 0.45 5.19
N LEU A 20 -7.02 -0.62 5.26
CA LEU A 20 -6.42 -1.10 6.50
C LEU A 20 -5.60 -0.01 7.20
N ARG A 21 -4.76 0.72 6.44
CA ARG A 21 -4.00 1.85 6.98
C ARG A 21 -4.92 2.93 7.54
N LEU A 22 -5.93 3.35 6.77
CA LEU A 22 -6.88 4.38 7.23
C LEU A 22 -7.62 3.93 8.50
N ALA A 23 -8.08 2.69 8.58
CA ALA A 23 -8.72 2.15 9.77
C ALA A 23 -7.77 2.15 10.98
N THR A 24 -6.51 1.77 10.82
CA THR A 24 -5.49 1.82 11.89
C THR A 24 -5.21 3.27 12.34
N VAL A 25 -5.14 4.22 11.41
CA VAL A 25 -5.02 5.65 11.72
C VAL A 25 -6.23 6.13 12.53
N LEU A 26 -7.45 5.76 12.14
CA LEU A 26 -8.67 6.13 12.87
C LEU A 26 -8.68 5.55 14.29
N ARG A 27 -8.27 4.28 14.48
CA ARG A 27 -8.11 3.67 15.83
C ARG A 27 -7.12 4.46 16.68
N GLY A 28 -5.97 4.82 16.13
CA GLY A 28 -4.96 5.61 16.83
C GLY A 28 -5.45 7.01 17.22
N LEU A 29 -6.17 7.68 16.34
CA LEU A 29 -6.75 9.01 16.61
C LEU A 29 -7.91 8.93 17.62
N ALA A 30 -8.75 7.90 17.55
CA ALA A 30 -9.84 7.68 18.49
C ALA A 30 -9.33 7.46 19.94
N ALA A 31 -8.17 6.86 20.10
CA ALA A 31 -7.50 6.75 21.40
C ALA A 31 -7.04 8.11 21.98
N CYS A 32 -7.03 9.17 21.18
CA CYS A 32 -6.71 10.55 21.61
C CYS A 32 -7.95 11.40 21.91
N GLY A 33 -9.15 10.94 21.55
CA GLY A 33 -10.40 11.65 21.77
C GLY A 33 -11.39 11.51 20.63
N THR A 34 -12.15 12.55 20.35
CA THR A 34 -13.25 12.53 19.38
C THR A 34 -12.73 12.63 17.95
N VAL A 35 -13.19 11.74 17.06
CA VAL A 35 -12.82 11.74 15.64
C VAL A 35 -14.05 11.89 14.74
N ASP A 36 -13.98 12.86 13.85
CA ASP A 36 -14.92 13.04 12.74
C ASP A 36 -14.23 12.58 11.44
N LEU A 37 -14.85 11.70 10.65
CA LEU A 37 -14.35 11.22 9.35
C LEU A 37 -15.16 11.84 8.21
N PHE A 38 -14.47 12.46 7.25
CA PHE A 38 -15.07 12.93 6.00
C PHE A 38 -14.31 12.36 4.79
N SER A 39 -15.00 11.58 3.95
CA SER A 39 -14.41 10.91 2.78
C SER A 39 -14.83 11.60 1.48
N ILE A 40 -13.85 11.87 0.61
CA ILE A 40 -14.04 12.44 -0.73
C ILE A 40 -13.79 11.31 -1.74
N LEU A 41 -14.86 10.75 -2.30
CA LEU A 41 -14.83 9.49 -3.05
C LEU A 41 -15.06 9.70 -4.55
N PRO A 42 -14.39 8.94 -5.43
CA PRO A 42 -14.76 8.86 -6.84
C PRO A 42 -16.21 8.33 -7.00
N HIS A 43 -16.99 8.85 -7.96
CA HIS A 43 -18.37 8.41 -8.22
C HIS A 43 -18.54 6.90 -8.34
N ALA A 44 -17.54 6.20 -8.87
CA ALA A 44 -17.56 4.74 -9.03
C ALA A 44 -17.39 3.94 -7.71
N ARG A 45 -17.19 4.61 -6.56
CA ARG A 45 -16.89 3.97 -5.26
C ARG A 45 -17.86 4.38 -4.15
N VAL A 46 -19.12 4.63 -4.47
CA VAL A 46 -20.12 5.12 -3.50
C VAL A 46 -20.79 3.98 -2.71
N ASP A 47 -20.43 2.73 -2.97
CA ASP A 47 -20.88 1.60 -2.14
C ASP A 47 -20.13 1.61 -0.81
N ILE A 48 -20.81 1.98 0.26
CA ILE A 48 -20.24 2.29 1.56
C ILE A 48 -20.82 1.33 2.59
N ASP A 49 -19.98 0.45 3.13
CA ASP A 49 -20.33 -0.36 4.28
C ASP A 49 -20.49 0.50 5.55
N PRO A 50 -21.30 0.09 6.52
CA PRO A 50 -21.40 0.81 7.78
C PRO A 50 -20.03 0.88 8.46
N PRO A 51 -19.75 1.99 9.19
CA PRO A 51 -18.50 2.13 9.91
C PRO A 51 -18.40 1.08 11.02
N ASP A 52 -17.16 0.63 11.28
CA ASP A 52 -16.87 -0.27 12.41
C ASP A 52 -17.20 0.46 13.73
N PRO A 53 -18.20 -0.03 14.49
CA PRO A 53 -18.63 0.62 15.73
C PRO A 53 -17.54 0.59 16.81
N SER A 54 -16.58 -0.34 16.74
CA SER A 54 -15.50 -0.46 17.73
C SER A 54 -14.54 0.73 17.72
N ILE A 55 -14.46 1.47 16.62
CA ILE A 55 -13.61 2.68 16.52
C ILE A 55 -14.26 3.88 17.21
N GLY A 56 -15.59 3.90 17.36
CA GLY A 56 -16.28 4.96 18.07
C GLY A 56 -16.22 6.34 17.41
N LEU A 57 -16.31 6.41 16.07
CA LEU A 57 -16.33 7.69 15.35
C LEU A 57 -17.54 8.52 15.74
N ALA A 58 -17.34 9.82 16.02
CA ALA A 58 -18.43 10.70 16.42
C ALA A 58 -19.33 11.09 15.25
N ARG A 59 -18.72 11.30 14.08
CA ARG A 59 -19.44 11.64 12.85
C ARG A 59 -18.73 11.04 11.64
N VAL A 60 -19.53 10.58 10.68
CA VAL A 60 -19.04 10.08 9.39
C VAL A 60 -19.80 10.78 8.27
N GLY A 61 -19.11 11.29 7.30
CA GLY A 61 -19.67 11.93 6.12
C GLY A 61 -18.86 11.63 4.88
N HIS A 62 -19.48 11.80 3.72
CA HIS A 62 -18.79 11.64 2.45
C HIS A 62 -19.38 12.55 1.37
N VAL A 63 -18.61 12.71 0.31
CA VAL A 63 -19.03 13.34 -0.94
C VAL A 63 -18.43 12.57 -2.11
N ALA A 64 -19.21 12.39 -3.17
CA ALA A 64 -18.71 11.86 -4.42
C ALA A 64 -18.20 12.99 -5.32
N PHE A 65 -17.12 12.74 -6.06
CA PHE A 65 -16.62 13.68 -7.06
C PHE A 65 -16.43 13.00 -8.42
N ASP A 66 -16.49 13.81 -9.49
CA ASP A 66 -16.25 13.33 -10.85
C ASP A 66 -14.74 13.08 -11.08
N ASP A 67 -14.34 11.83 -11.20
CA ASP A 67 -12.97 11.37 -11.42
C ASP A 67 -12.62 11.13 -12.90
N ARG A 68 -13.52 11.53 -13.83
CA ARG A 68 -13.28 11.37 -15.26
C ARG A 68 -12.03 12.13 -15.71
N PRO A 69 -11.19 11.51 -16.54
CA PRO A 69 -9.99 12.17 -17.04
C PRO A 69 -10.35 13.46 -17.80
N PRO A 70 -9.56 14.51 -17.65
CA PRO A 70 -9.80 15.77 -18.34
C PRO A 70 -9.71 15.59 -19.86
N SER A 71 -10.64 16.21 -20.61
CA SER A 71 -10.68 16.18 -22.07
C SER A 71 -10.46 17.58 -22.68
N GLY A 72 -10.10 17.63 -23.95
CA GLY A 72 -10.02 18.87 -24.72
C GLY A 72 -9.07 19.94 -24.14
N ILE A 73 -9.54 21.20 -24.09
CA ILE A 73 -8.77 22.37 -23.61
C ILE A 73 -8.25 22.20 -22.18
N ARG A 74 -9.00 21.50 -21.33
CA ARG A 74 -8.58 21.22 -19.93
C ARG A 74 -7.31 20.39 -19.89
N ARG A 75 -7.18 19.38 -20.78
CA ARG A 75 -5.97 18.56 -20.90
C ARG A 75 -4.76 19.38 -21.35
N LEU A 76 -4.96 20.32 -22.27
CA LEU A 76 -3.91 21.23 -22.73
C LEU A 76 -3.46 22.19 -21.60
N ARG A 77 -4.39 22.70 -20.80
CA ARG A 77 -4.06 23.57 -19.64
C ARG A 77 -3.24 22.81 -18.59
N ILE A 78 -3.59 21.54 -18.29
CA ILE A 78 -2.82 20.70 -17.37
C ILE A 78 -1.42 20.40 -17.95
N ALA A 79 -1.32 20.18 -19.26
CA ALA A 79 -0.03 19.98 -19.90
C ALA A 79 0.88 21.21 -19.84
N ALA A 80 0.29 22.42 -19.95
CA ALA A 80 0.98 23.69 -19.82
C ALA A 80 1.34 24.06 -18.36
N ASP A 81 0.58 23.56 -17.39
CA ASP A 81 0.82 23.77 -15.97
C ASP A 81 1.91 22.79 -15.47
N ARG A 82 3.13 23.28 -15.37
CA ARG A 82 4.29 22.47 -14.92
C ARG A 82 4.27 22.07 -13.44
N GLN A 83 3.29 22.50 -12.66
CA GLN A 83 3.18 22.23 -11.22
C GLN A 83 2.28 21.03 -10.92
N THR A 84 1.31 20.76 -11.78
CA THR A 84 0.35 19.66 -11.58
C THR A 84 0.73 18.42 -12.38
N PRO A 85 0.79 17.22 -11.75
CA PRO A 85 0.96 15.96 -12.45
C PRO A 85 -0.11 15.73 -13.50
N PHE A 86 0.23 15.06 -14.62
CA PHE A 86 -0.71 14.82 -15.72
C PHE A 86 -1.88 13.92 -15.31
N GLU A 87 -1.59 12.92 -14.45
CA GLU A 87 -2.57 11.96 -13.95
C GLU A 87 -3.33 12.48 -12.72
N PHE A 88 -2.99 13.68 -12.23
CA PHE A 88 -3.68 14.27 -11.09
C PHE A 88 -4.94 14.99 -11.56
N PRO A 89 -6.14 14.41 -11.44
CA PRO A 89 -7.37 15.06 -11.86
C PRO A 89 -7.61 16.28 -10.98
N ARG A 90 -7.61 17.45 -11.58
CA ARG A 90 -8.14 18.67 -10.94
C ARG A 90 -9.65 18.53 -10.92
N THR A 91 -10.16 18.07 -9.82
CA THR A 91 -11.60 17.88 -9.66
C THR A 91 -12.25 19.12 -9.08
N ASP A 92 -13.36 19.43 -9.65
CA ASP A 92 -14.56 20.08 -9.18
C ASP A 92 -14.48 21.32 -8.30
N GLY A 93 -13.39 21.87 -8.02
CA GLY A 93 -13.18 23.19 -7.40
C GLY A 93 -14.26 23.77 -6.46
N GLY A 94 -15.01 23.00 -5.75
CA GLY A 94 -15.92 23.59 -4.80
C GLY A 94 -17.00 22.68 -4.22
N GLU A 95 -17.29 21.55 -4.79
CA GLU A 95 -18.32 20.66 -4.23
C GLU A 95 -17.82 19.97 -2.97
N SER A 96 -16.62 19.40 -3.01
CA SER A 96 -15.97 18.80 -1.85
C SER A 96 -15.78 19.80 -0.73
N LEU A 97 -15.35 21.02 -1.07
CA LEU A 97 -15.18 22.11 -0.10
C LEU A 97 -16.52 22.49 0.54
N ARG A 98 -17.56 22.71 -0.27
CA ARG A 98 -18.91 23.04 0.25
C ARG A 98 -19.49 21.92 1.11
N ALA A 99 -19.28 20.64 0.72
CA ALA A 99 -19.75 19.51 1.48
C ALA A 99 -19.02 19.39 2.83
N LEU A 100 -17.70 19.57 2.84
CA LEU A 100 -16.91 19.59 4.06
C LEU A 100 -17.31 20.79 4.96
N THR A 101 -17.56 21.99 4.41
CA THR A 101 -18.05 23.15 5.17
C THR A 101 -19.37 22.86 5.90
N ARG A 102 -20.29 22.15 5.24
CA ARG A 102 -21.55 21.75 5.88
C ARG A 102 -21.35 20.63 6.93
N PHE A 103 -20.33 19.81 6.75
CA PHE A 103 -20.00 18.73 7.67
C PHE A 103 -19.29 19.21 8.92
N THR A 104 -18.32 20.14 8.79
CA THR A 104 -17.51 20.62 9.91
C THR A 104 -18.33 21.46 10.88
N ARG A 105 -18.13 21.27 12.19
CA ARG A 105 -18.78 22.03 13.26
C ARG A 105 -17.82 22.27 14.41
N GLY A 106 -17.70 23.51 14.85
CA GLY A 106 -16.86 23.90 15.98
C GLY A 106 -15.38 23.84 15.67
N HIS A 107 -14.59 23.79 16.73
CA HIS A 107 -13.13 23.77 16.68
C HIS A 107 -12.60 22.35 16.56
N TYR A 108 -11.50 22.19 15.82
CA TYR A 108 -10.69 20.96 15.77
C TYR A 108 -9.28 21.28 16.25
N ASP A 109 -8.71 20.35 17.03
CA ASP A 109 -7.34 20.44 17.53
C ASP A 109 -6.32 19.94 16.51
N LEU A 110 -6.77 19.10 15.56
CA LEU A 110 -5.94 18.48 14.53
C LEU A 110 -6.77 18.15 13.27
N VAL A 111 -6.15 18.32 12.10
CA VAL A 111 -6.66 17.76 10.83
C VAL A 111 -5.69 16.71 10.32
N TRP A 112 -6.20 15.52 10.00
CA TRP A 112 -5.43 14.46 9.37
C TRP A 112 -5.91 14.29 7.92
N TYR A 113 -5.06 14.64 6.96
CA TYR A 113 -5.33 14.44 5.54
C TYR A 113 -4.77 13.10 5.10
N PHE A 114 -5.63 12.19 4.69
CA PHE A 114 -5.25 10.88 4.15
C PHE A 114 -5.13 10.98 2.62
N GLY A 115 -3.93 11.28 2.14
CA GLY A 115 -3.58 11.55 0.74
C GLY A 115 -3.51 13.03 0.38
N ILE A 116 -2.75 13.34 -0.67
CA ILE A 116 -2.55 14.74 -1.15
C ILE A 116 -3.85 15.35 -1.70
N ARG A 117 -4.69 14.54 -2.34
CA ARG A 117 -5.93 15.04 -2.98
C ARG A 117 -6.89 15.68 -1.99
N PRO A 118 -7.27 15.07 -0.86
CA PRO A 118 -8.11 15.69 0.15
C PRO A 118 -7.55 17.03 0.65
N LEU A 119 -6.24 17.10 0.90
CA LEU A 119 -5.60 18.36 1.28
C LEU A 119 -5.83 19.45 0.23
N LEU A 120 -5.56 19.19 -1.05
CA LEU A 120 -5.68 20.20 -2.11
C LEU A 120 -7.12 20.58 -2.44
N GLN A 121 -8.09 19.70 -2.18
CA GLN A 121 -9.52 19.98 -2.40
C GLN A 121 -10.15 20.81 -1.29
N THR A 122 -9.55 20.79 -0.10
CA THR A 122 -10.16 21.36 1.11
C THR A 122 -9.22 22.26 1.91
N ASP A 123 -8.08 22.60 1.34
CA ASP A 123 -7.01 23.35 1.99
C ASP A 123 -7.47 24.72 2.56
N GLY A 124 -6.93 25.04 3.74
CA GLY A 124 -7.21 26.30 4.43
C GLY A 124 -8.62 26.42 5.04
N MET A 125 -9.48 25.40 4.91
CA MET A 125 -10.84 25.46 5.41
C MET A 125 -10.94 25.29 6.93
N VAL A 126 -10.07 24.50 7.52
CA VAL A 126 -10.04 24.26 8.97
C VAL A 126 -8.77 24.84 9.55
N ALA A 127 -8.93 25.83 10.43
CA ALA A 127 -7.81 26.46 11.14
C ALA A 127 -7.34 25.56 12.29
N ALA A 128 -6.54 24.54 11.97
CA ALA A 128 -5.93 23.64 12.92
C ALA A 128 -4.60 23.11 12.35
N PRO A 129 -3.65 22.69 13.22
CA PRO A 129 -2.45 21.99 12.75
C PRO A 129 -2.84 20.76 11.95
N ALA A 130 -2.08 20.48 10.89
CA ALA A 130 -2.41 19.41 9.96
C ALA A 130 -1.30 18.36 9.84
N VAL A 131 -1.69 17.10 9.68
CA VAL A 131 -0.85 15.99 9.25
C VAL A 131 -1.27 15.56 7.86
N LEU A 132 -0.30 15.34 6.97
CA LEU A 132 -0.51 14.78 5.65
C LEU A 132 0.04 13.37 5.58
N ASP A 133 -0.83 12.37 5.49
CA ASP A 133 -0.43 11.00 5.21
C ASP A 133 -0.25 10.81 3.69
N LEU A 134 0.99 10.65 3.26
CA LEU A 134 1.31 10.48 1.84
C LEU A 134 0.92 9.09 1.31
N VAL A 135 0.70 8.11 2.20
CA VAL A 135 0.32 6.71 1.90
C VAL A 135 1.35 6.02 1.02
N ASP A 136 1.55 6.57 -0.18
CA ASP A 136 2.53 6.15 -1.19
C ASP A 136 3.22 7.37 -1.82
N LEU A 137 4.47 7.20 -2.22
CA LEU A 137 5.21 8.20 -2.99
C LEU A 137 4.97 7.96 -4.50
N GLU A 138 4.13 8.77 -5.12
CA GLU A 138 3.73 8.59 -6.52
C GLU A 138 4.92 8.70 -7.51
N ASP A 139 5.88 9.56 -7.22
CA ASP A 139 7.12 9.66 -8.01
C ASP A 139 7.92 8.36 -7.99
N GLN A 140 7.92 7.64 -6.86
CA GLN A 140 8.59 6.35 -6.72
C GLN A 140 7.85 5.22 -7.46
N LYS A 141 6.50 5.23 -7.46
CA LYS A 141 5.70 4.29 -8.26
C LYS A 141 6.02 4.39 -9.75
N ILE A 142 6.12 5.62 -10.27
CA ILE A 142 6.43 5.87 -11.67
C ILE A 142 7.87 5.46 -11.97
N ALA A 143 8.83 5.81 -11.10
CA ALA A 143 10.23 5.43 -11.25
C ALA A 143 10.42 3.91 -11.27
N ALA A 144 9.76 3.18 -10.36
CA ALA A 144 9.79 1.73 -10.31
C ALA A 144 9.21 1.09 -11.59
N ARG A 145 8.10 1.63 -12.12
CA ARG A 145 7.53 1.17 -13.40
C ARG A 145 8.50 1.37 -14.57
N MET A 146 9.24 2.50 -14.59
CA MET A 146 10.22 2.79 -15.64
C MET A 146 11.46 1.89 -15.58
N ALA A 147 11.78 1.34 -14.43
CA ALA A 147 12.91 0.44 -14.22
C ALA A 147 12.67 -0.98 -14.77
N ILE A 148 11.42 -1.35 -15.09
CA ILE A 148 11.13 -2.69 -15.63
C ILE A 148 11.73 -2.80 -17.03
N PRO A 149 12.55 -3.84 -17.30
CA PRO A 149 13.03 -4.12 -18.64
C PRO A 149 11.84 -4.52 -19.54
N GLY A 150 11.51 -3.67 -20.49
CA GLY A 150 10.55 -4.01 -21.55
C GLY A 150 11.26 -4.59 -22.78
N PRO A 151 10.51 -5.20 -23.72
CA PRO A 151 11.10 -5.63 -24.99
C PRO A 151 11.76 -4.44 -25.70
N ALA A 152 12.93 -4.69 -26.29
CA ALA A 152 13.66 -3.65 -27.01
C ALA A 152 12.79 -3.11 -28.15
N PRO A 153 12.64 -1.78 -28.30
CA PRO A 153 11.80 -1.22 -29.34
C PRO A 153 12.39 -1.51 -30.72
N THR A 154 11.62 -2.16 -31.58
CA THR A 154 12.00 -2.50 -32.95
C THR A 154 11.55 -1.41 -33.92
N GLY A 155 12.51 -0.81 -34.64
CA GLY A 155 12.27 0.23 -35.65
C GLY A 155 12.25 1.68 -35.11
N PRO A 156 12.45 2.67 -36.01
CA PRO A 156 12.59 4.09 -35.63
C PRO A 156 11.38 4.68 -34.93
N GLY A 157 10.16 4.37 -35.37
CA GLY A 157 8.93 4.84 -34.76
C GLY A 157 8.69 4.29 -33.34
N ALA A 158 9.06 3.02 -33.09
CA ALA A 158 8.99 2.43 -31.76
C ALA A 158 10.01 3.04 -30.80
N ARG A 159 11.22 3.30 -31.28
CA ARG A 159 12.26 3.98 -30.49
C ARG A 159 11.85 5.41 -30.10
N MET A 160 11.27 6.15 -31.05
CA MET A 160 10.78 7.51 -30.79
C MET A 160 9.62 7.52 -29.78
N ARG A 161 8.65 6.58 -29.89
CA ARG A 161 7.58 6.43 -28.90
C ARG A 161 8.12 6.06 -27.51
N SER A 162 9.07 5.14 -27.44
CA SER A 162 9.71 4.75 -26.18
C SER A 162 10.44 5.92 -25.53
N TRP A 163 11.20 6.69 -26.32
CA TRP A 163 11.85 7.91 -25.84
C TRP A 163 10.85 8.95 -25.35
N ALA A 164 9.80 9.24 -26.10
CA ALA A 164 8.75 10.18 -25.72
C ALA A 164 8.02 9.73 -24.43
N SER A 165 7.71 8.45 -24.31
CA SER A 165 7.12 7.88 -23.09
C SER A 165 8.02 8.05 -21.87
N ARG A 166 9.33 7.77 -22.01
CA ARG A 166 10.31 7.97 -20.93
C ARG A 166 10.46 9.45 -20.54
N ALA A 167 10.47 10.36 -21.50
CA ALA A 167 10.54 11.79 -21.26
C ALA A 167 9.30 12.30 -20.51
N LEU A 168 8.10 11.84 -20.90
CA LEU A 168 6.84 12.15 -20.22
C LEU A 168 6.84 11.61 -18.79
N SER A 169 7.25 10.37 -18.58
CA SER A 169 7.33 9.79 -17.23
C SER A 169 8.34 10.51 -16.35
N SER A 170 9.48 10.92 -16.90
CA SER A 170 10.48 11.70 -16.16
C SER A 170 9.94 13.08 -15.76
N GLU A 171 9.14 13.73 -16.64
CA GLU A 171 8.47 14.99 -16.27
C GLU A 171 7.38 14.77 -15.23
N GLU A 172 6.63 13.67 -15.32
CA GLU A 172 5.60 13.31 -14.32
C GLU A 172 6.22 13.10 -12.95
N ILE A 173 7.36 12.40 -12.85
CA ILE A 173 8.14 12.26 -11.61
C ILE A 173 8.51 13.62 -11.03
N ARG A 174 9.02 14.55 -11.87
CA ARG A 174 9.37 15.90 -11.40
C ARG A 174 8.18 16.67 -10.89
N ARG A 175 7.02 16.54 -11.54
CA ARG A 175 5.76 17.18 -11.12
C ARG A 175 5.26 16.64 -9.79
N TRP A 176 5.28 15.32 -9.60
CA TRP A 176 4.92 14.69 -8.34
C TRP A 176 5.83 15.12 -7.19
N ARG A 177 7.15 15.17 -7.40
CA ARG A 177 8.09 15.67 -6.38
C ARG A 177 7.82 17.11 -5.98
N ARG A 178 7.53 17.99 -6.95
CA ARG A 178 7.15 19.39 -6.65
C ARG A 178 5.84 19.44 -5.85
N LEU A 179 4.84 18.68 -6.24
CA LEU A 179 3.55 18.63 -5.57
C LEU A 179 3.68 18.09 -4.15
N GLN A 180 4.39 16.99 -3.94
CA GLN A 180 4.65 16.40 -2.62
C GLN A 180 5.38 17.38 -1.71
N ARG A 181 6.41 18.05 -2.21
CA ARG A 181 7.11 19.12 -1.48
C ARG A 181 6.18 20.27 -1.10
N ALA A 182 5.42 20.76 -2.05
CA ALA A 182 4.50 21.88 -1.82
C ALA A 182 3.39 21.51 -0.82
N ALA A 183 2.87 20.29 -0.91
CA ALA A 183 1.87 19.78 0.03
C ALA A 183 2.45 19.59 1.43
N GLY A 184 3.65 19.00 1.54
CA GLY A 184 4.37 18.85 2.81
C GLY A 184 4.67 20.19 3.51
N GLY A 185 4.97 21.24 2.73
CA GLY A 185 5.18 22.60 3.28
C GLY A 185 3.93 23.31 3.82
N ARG A 186 2.75 22.71 3.68
CA ARG A 186 1.46 23.26 4.15
C ARG A 186 0.96 22.58 5.44
N VAL A 187 1.67 21.61 5.94
CA VAL A 187 1.27 20.81 7.10
C VAL A 187 2.37 20.81 8.16
N ALA A 188 2.03 20.50 9.38
CA ALA A 188 2.97 20.41 10.48
C ALA A 188 3.83 19.13 10.39
N SER A 189 3.27 18.05 9.82
CA SER A 189 4.00 16.80 9.59
C SER A 189 3.48 16.10 8.33
N ALA A 190 4.41 15.59 7.51
CA ALA A 190 4.14 14.67 6.41
C ALA A 190 4.49 13.25 6.85
N VAL A 191 3.58 12.31 6.68
CA VAL A 191 3.74 10.92 7.14
C VAL A 191 3.96 9.99 5.95
N VAL A 192 4.92 9.07 6.09
CA VAL A 192 5.21 7.98 5.13
C VAL A 192 5.25 6.62 5.82
N CYS A 193 5.29 5.54 5.04
CA CYS A 193 5.13 4.18 5.56
C CYS A 193 6.41 3.50 6.05
N SER A 194 7.60 4.04 5.75
CA SER A 194 8.88 3.44 6.10
C SER A 194 10.01 4.47 6.20
N GLU A 195 11.09 4.13 6.90
CA GLU A 195 12.30 4.97 6.94
C GLU A 195 12.93 5.14 5.55
N LEU A 196 12.82 4.13 4.69
CA LEU A 196 13.26 4.23 3.30
C LEU A 196 12.45 5.30 2.54
N ASP A 197 11.13 5.29 2.69
CA ASP A 197 10.28 6.31 2.07
C ASP A 197 10.50 7.69 2.70
N ALA A 198 10.80 7.76 4.00
CA ALA A 198 11.19 9.00 4.66
C ALA A 198 12.49 9.58 4.06
N GLY A 199 13.49 8.73 3.84
CA GLY A 199 14.72 9.12 3.13
C GLY A 199 14.43 9.65 1.71
N ARG A 200 13.57 8.96 0.97
CA ARG A 200 13.14 9.37 -0.39
C ARG A 200 12.36 10.70 -0.38
N ALA A 201 11.43 10.87 0.55
CA ALA A 201 10.64 12.09 0.69
C ALA A 201 11.51 13.29 1.09
N ARG A 202 12.42 13.12 2.05
CA ARG A 202 13.40 14.14 2.45
C ARG A 202 14.32 14.52 1.29
N ALA A 203 14.81 13.55 0.54
CA ALA A 203 15.62 13.79 -0.68
C ALA A 203 14.84 14.53 -1.76
N ALA A 204 13.52 14.34 -1.85
CA ALA A 204 12.62 15.12 -2.73
C ALA A 204 12.31 16.51 -2.17
N GLY A 205 12.78 16.85 -0.96
CA GLY A 205 12.62 18.14 -0.30
C GLY A 205 11.28 18.31 0.43
N VAL A 206 10.60 17.22 0.80
CA VAL A 206 9.41 17.26 1.66
C VAL A 206 9.87 17.59 3.09
N PRO A 207 9.36 18.65 3.72
CA PRO A 207 9.71 19.00 5.10
C PRO A 207 8.92 18.17 6.12
N GLY A 208 9.41 18.09 7.36
CA GLY A 208 8.66 17.56 8.50
C GLY A 208 8.20 16.11 8.32
N VAL A 209 9.08 15.22 7.81
CA VAL A 209 8.70 13.84 7.50
C VAL A 209 8.83 12.95 8.74
N ASP A 210 7.72 12.35 9.13
CA ASP A 210 7.59 11.33 10.15
C ASP A 210 7.24 9.96 9.55
N VAL A 211 7.52 8.88 10.27
CA VAL A 211 7.21 7.52 9.84
C VAL A 211 6.08 6.95 10.69
N VAL A 212 5.02 6.52 10.02
CA VAL A 212 3.96 5.67 10.58
C VAL A 212 3.87 4.45 9.68
N PRO A 213 4.36 3.28 10.09
CA PRO A 213 4.34 2.09 9.25
C PRO A 213 2.91 1.64 8.94
N ASN A 214 2.74 0.81 7.94
CA ASN A 214 1.50 0.10 7.75
C ASN A 214 1.40 -1.01 8.79
N GLY A 215 0.27 -1.05 9.50
CA GLY A 215 -0.04 -2.11 10.45
C GLY A 215 -0.91 -3.20 9.83
N TYR A 216 -0.89 -4.36 10.46
CA TYR A 216 -1.83 -5.42 10.19
C TYR A 216 -2.40 -5.93 11.51
N ARG A 217 -3.64 -6.46 11.47
CA ARG A 217 -4.33 -6.95 12.67
C ARG A 217 -3.50 -8.03 13.38
N VAL A 218 -3.46 -7.93 14.68
CA VAL A 218 -2.87 -8.98 15.52
C VAL A 218 -3.78 -10.20 15.52
N VAL A 219 -3.22 -11.36 15.19
CA VAL A 219 -3.93 -12.63 15.21
C VAL A 219 -3.73 -13.28 16.57
N SER A 220 -4.84 -13.56 17.28
CA SER A 220 -4.79 -14.11 18.65
C SER A 220 -4.25 -15.54 18.70
N ASP A 221 -4.55 -16.33 17.67
CA ASP A 221 -4.13 -17.73 17.55
C ASP A 221 -3.63 -17.99 16.13
N PRO A 222 -2.37 -17.58 15.81
CA PRO A 222 -1.81 -17.75 14.49
C PRO A 222 -1.54 -19.23 14.21
N VAL A 223 -2.05 -19.72 13.09
CA VAL A 223 -1.93 -21.12 12.67
C VAL A 223 -0.57 -21.33 11.97
N GLY A 224 0.51 -21.35 12.74
CA GLY A 224 1.82 -21.76 12.24
C GLY A 224 1.82 -23.25 11.92
N ARG A 225 2.01 -23.63 10.66
CA ARG A 225 2.21 -25.03 10.31
C ARG A 225 3.61 -25.50 10.68
N VAL A 226 3.69 -26.52 11.51
CA VAL A 226 4.96 -27.19 11.84
C VAL A 226 5.39 -28.08 10.68
N HIS A 227 4.48 -28.87 10.12
CA HIS A 227 4.75 -29.81 9.03
C HIS A 227 4.22 -29.29 7.69
N VAL A 228 4.99 -29.50 6.63
CA VAL A 228 4.60 -29.20 5.25
C VAL A 228 3.49 -30.16 4.83
N SER A 229 2.51 -29.66 4.11
CA SER A 229 1.41 -30.46 3.54
C SER A 229 1.91 -31.40 2.44
N ASP A 230 1.12 -32.39 2.11
CA ASP A 230 1.33 -33.26 0.96
C ASP A 230 0.06 -33.25 0.10
N PRO A 231 0.09 -32.60 -1.07
CA PRO A 231 1.20 -31.84 -1.69
C PRO A 231 1.53 -30.50 -0.98
N PRO A 232 2.79 -30.03 -1.07
CA PRO A 232 3.20 -28.75 -0.53
C PRO A 232 2.49 -27.59 -1.22
N THR A 233 1.97 -26.62 -0.45
CA THR A 233 1.18 -25.50 -0.96
C THR A 233 1.89 -24.17 -0.78
N ILE A 234 2.11 -23.46 -1.89
CA ILE A 234 2.68 -22.10 -1.93
C ILE A 234 1.59 -21.11 -2.27
N LEU A 235 1.55 -20.01 -1.53
CA LEU A 235 0.56 -18.96 -1.72
C LEU A 235 1.18 -17.66 -2.27
N PHE A 236 0.53 -17.08 -3.28
CA PHE A 236 0.72 -15.69 -3.67
C PHE A 236 -0.62 -14.95 -3.63
N GLN A 237 -0.72 -13.96 -2.73
CA GLN A 237 -1.96 -13.20 -2.56
C GLN A 237 -1.82 -11.74 -2.97
N GLY A 238 -2.96 -11.12 -3.32
CA GLY A 238 -3.09 -9.69 -3.58
C GLY A 238 -4.08 -9.34 -4.66
N THR A 239 -4.32 -8.06 -4.87
CA THR A 239 -5.15 -7.58 -5.98
C THR A 239 -4.43 -7.80 -7.30
N LEU A 240 -4.74 -8.90 -8.00
CA LEU A 240 -4.10 -9.29 -9.27
C LEU A 240 -4.55 -8.44 -10.47
N ARG A 241 -5.45 -7.46 -10.27
CA ARG A 241 -5.71 -6.37 -11.22
C ARG A 241 -4.66 -5.26 -11.15
N TYR A 242 -3.95 -5.15 -10.03
CA TYR A 242 -2.88 -4.17 -9.87
C TYR A 242 -1.63 -4.62 -10.64
N PRO A 243 -1.10 -3.78 -11.57
CA PRO A 243 -0.05 -4.20 -12.50
C PRO A 243 1.17 -4.88 -11.87
N PRO A 244 1.73 -4.43 -10.73
CA PRO A 244 2.82 -5.13 -10.06
C PRO A 244 2.48 -6.57 -9.65
N ASN A 245 1.29 -6.79 -9.10
CA ASN A 245 0.86 -8.13 -8.70
C ASN A 245 0.56 -9.02 -9.91
N ALA A 246 -0.03 -8.45 -10.97
CA ALA A 246 -0.31 -9.18 -12.21
C ALA A 246 0.98 -9.66 -12.89
N GLU A 247 2.00 -8.82 -12.88
CA GLU A 247 3.31 -9.17 -13.44
C GLU A 247 4.01 -10.23 -12.58
N ALA A 248 4.00 -10.05 -11.26
CA ALA A 248 4.57 -11.01 -10.33
C ALA A 248 3.90 -12.40 -10.43
N ALA A 249 2.58 -12.45 -10.63
CA ALA A 249 1.87 -13.71 -10.87
C ALA A 249 2.35 -14.41 -12.16
N ARG A 250 2.51 -13.65 -13.26
CA ARG A 250 3.06 -14.22 -14.51
C ARG A 250 4.50 -14.71 -14.33
N PHE A 251 5.34 -13.92 -13.70
CA PHE A 251 6.72 -14.28 -13.41
C PHE A 251 6.79 -15.55 -12.53
N LEU A 252 5.97 -15.60 -11.49
CA LEU A 252 5.87 -16.78 -10.63
C LEU A 252 5.51 -18.02 -11.46
N VAL A 253 4.43 -17.95 -12.22
CA VAL A 253 3.87 -19.12 -12.92
C VAL A 253 4.73 -19.56 -14.09
N HIS A 254 5.25 -18.63 -14.90
CA HIS A 254 5.97 -19.01 -16.12
C HIS A 254 7.47 -19.22 -15.91
N ASP A 255 8.07 -18.54 -14.92
CA ASP A 255 9.52 -18.59 -14.73
C ASP A 255 9.93 -19.38 -13.48
N VAL A 256 9.24 -19.19 -12.33
CA VAL A 256 9.61 -19.81 -11.06
C VAL A 256 9.03 -21.22 -10.92
N VAL A 257 7.74 -21.41 -11.15
CA VAL A 257 7.04 -22.70 -10.96
C VAL A 257 7.69 -23.84 -11.74
N PRO A 258 8.04 -23.72 -13.04
CA PRO A 258 8.68 -24.82 -13.76
C PRO A 258 10.05 -25.22 -13.19
N ARG A 259 10.75 -24.29 -12.56
CA ARG A 259 12.03 -24.56 -11.87
C ARG A 259 11.78 -25.23 -10.54
N LEU A 260 10.81 -24.76 -9.79
CA LEU A 260 10.45 -25.31 -8.50
C LEU A 260 9.92 -26.75 -8.61
N GLN A 261 9.10 -27.05 -9.61
CA GLN A 261 8.59 -28.42 -9.87
C GLN A 261 9.68 -29.44 -10.20
N ARG A 262 10.84 -28.99 -10.69
CA ARG A 262 12.01 -29.88 -10.84
C ARG A 262 12.64 -30.28 -9.49
N LEU A 263 12.50 -29.45 -8.47
CA LEU A 263 13.00 -29.65 -7.11
C LEU A 263 11.96 -30.31 -6.21
N VAL A 264 10.69 -29.90 -6.38
CA VAL A 264 9.54 -30.38 -5.60
C VAL A 264 8.39 -30.68 -6.59
N PRO A 265 8.35 -31.91 -7.18
CA PRO A 265 7.44 -32.24 -8.28
C PRO A 265 5.94 -32.12 -7.97
N THR A 266 5.56 -32.30 -6.71
CA THR A 266 4.16 -32.28 -6.27
C THR A 266 3.69 -30.90 -5.80
N VAL A 267 4.54 -29.85 -5.84
CA VAL A 267 4.20 -28.53 -5.32
C VAL A 267 2.97 -27.93 -6.01
N GLU A 268 2.07 -27.38 -5.22
CA GLU A 268 0.92 -26.61 -5.67
C GLU A 268 1.11 -25.12 -5.38
N VAL A 269 0.70 -24.28 -6.33
CA VAL A 269 0.76 -22.80 -6.21
C VAL A 269 -0.63 -22.23 -6.31
N ARG A 270 -1.04 -21.47 -5.31
CA ARG A 270 -2.35 -20.83 -5.23
C ARG A 270 -2.22 -19.33 -5.43
N LEU A 271 -2.96 -18.79 -6.42
CA LEU A 271 -3.04 -17.35 -6.70
C LEU A 271 -4.36 -16.82 -6.15
N VAL A 272 -4.30 -16.01 -5.11
CA VAL A 272 -5.50 -15.54 -4.37
C VAL A 272 -5.66 -14.03 -4.47
N GLY A 273 -6.87 -13.58 -4.78
CA GLY A 273 -7.26 -12.18 -4.84
C GLY A 273 -8.03 -11.79 -6.10
N THR A 274 -8.42 -10.53 -6.22
CA THR A 274 -9.19 -10.05 -7.36
C THR A 274 -8.38 -10.14 -8.66
N ILE A 275 -8.85 -10.94 -9.61
CA ILE A 275 -8.12 -11.31 -10.83
C ILE A 275 -8.50 -10.39 -11.99
N ALA A 276 -7.51 -10.02 -12.82
CA ALA A 276 -7.76 -9.47 -14.15
C ALA A 276 -8.07 -10.62 -15.14
N PRO A 277 -9.04 -10.47 -16.06
CA PRO A 277 -9.36 -11.53 -17.03
C PRO A 277 -8.15 -12.05 -17.82
N ALA A 278 -7.18 -11.20 -18.09
CA ALA A 278 -5.93 -11.56 -18.78
C ALA A 278 -5.00 -12.50 -17.99
N LEU A 279 -5.33 -12.83 -16.75
CA LEU A 279 -4.59 -13.78 -15.91
C LEU A 279 -5.30 -15.14 -15.78
N ALA A 280 -6.52 -15.27 -16.26
CA ALA A 280 -7.26 -16.55 -16.23
C ALA A 280 -6.46 -17.72 -16.83
N PRO A 281 -5.71 -17.56 -17.95
CA PRO A 281 -4.91 -18.66 -18.50
C PRO A 281 -3.77 -19.18 -17.60
N LEU A 282 -3.48 -18.53 -16.50
CA LEU A 282 -2.52 -19.08 -15.52
C LEU A 282 -3.04 -20.33 -14.81
N ASP A 283 -4.34 -20.54 -14.77
CA ASP A 283 -4.99 -21.74 -14.23
C ASP A 283 -4.78 -22.99 -15.13
N ASP A 284 -4.39 -22.78 -16.38
CA ASP A 284 -4.08 -23.89 -17.29
C ASP A 284 -2.70 -24.53 -17.06
N VAL A 285 -1.87 -23.91 -16.16
CA VAL A 285 -0.53 -24.41 -15.86
C VAL A 285 -0.60 -25.50 -14.78
N PRO A 286 -0.06 -26.70 -15.02
CA PRO A 286 -0.08 -27.79 -14.05
C PRO A 286 0.49 -27.39 -12.69
N GLY A 287 -0.23 -27.72 -11.61
CA GLY A 287 0.16 -27.36 -10.23
C GLY A 287 -0.09 -25.90 -9.86
N VAL A 288 -0.80 -25.14 -10.70
CA VAL A 288 -1.22 -23.77 -10.39
C VAL A 288 -2.75 -23.72 -10.27
N THR A 289 -3.26 -23.07 -9.24
CA THR A 289 -4.70 -22.82 -9.06
C THR A 289 -4.94 -21.33 -8.91
N VAL A 290 -5.79 -20.79 -9.77
CA VAL A 290 -6.26 -19.39 -9.72
C VAL A 290 -7.54 -19.33 -8.90
N VAL A 291 -7.42 -19.13 -7.59
CA VAL A 291 -8.55 -19.18 -6.63
C VAL A 291 -9.52 -18.02 -6.80
N GLY A 292 -9.00 -16.84 -7.13
CA GLY A 292 -9.82 -15.65 -7.18
C GLY A 292 -9.96 -14.95 -5.82
N GLN A 293 -10.99 -14.11 -5.71
CA GLN A 293 -11.27 -13.39 -4.47
C GLN A 293 -11.91 -14.33 -3.44
N VAL A 294 -11.37 -14.31 -2.22
CA VAL A 294 -11.88 -15.09 -1.08
C VAL A 294 -12.50 -14.16 -0.03
N PRO A 295 -13.46 -14.64 0.75
CA PRO A 295 -14.04 -13.87 1.85
C PRO A 295 -13.00 -13.53 2.94
N GLU A 296 -12.15 -14.50 3.29
CA GLU A 296 -11.15 -14.38 4.34
C GLU A 296 -9.79 -14.92 3.90
N MET A 297 -8.80 -14.03 3.86
CA MET A 297 -7.42 -14.40 3.52
C MET A 297 -6.76 -15.28 4.60
N ALA A 298 -7.21 -15.18 5.84
CA ALA A 298 -6.66 -15.96 6.96
C ALA A 298 -6.76 -17.48 6.72
N ALA A 299 -7.86 -17.94 6.12
CA ALA A 299 -8.03 -19.37 5.80
C ALA A 299 -7.03 -19.87 4.72
N GLU A 300 -6.77 -19.05 3.71
CA GLU A 300 -5.78 -19.35 2.67
C GLU A 300 -4.36 -19.36 3.24
N LEU A 301 -4.03 -18.39 4.09
CA LEU A 301 -2.74 -18.34 4.78
C LEU A 301 -2.55 -19.53 5.71
N ALA A 302 -3.58 -19.92 6.47
CA ALA A 302 -3.55 -21.10 7.32
C ALA A 302 -3.35 -22.41 6.52
N GLY A 303 -3.80 -22.42 5.27
CA GLY A 303 -3.63 -23.53 4.32
C GLY A 303 -2.28 -23.55 3.59
N ALA A 304 -1.48 -22.51 3.67
CA ALA A 304 -0.22 -22.38 2.95
C ALA A 304 0.99 -22.88 3.78
N ASP A 305 1.94 -23.53 3.14
CA ASP A 305 3.21 -23.92 3.74
C ASP A 305 4.25 -22.81 3.65
N LEU A 306 4.14 -21.95 2.64
CA LEU A 306 4.88 -20.68 2.54
C LEU A 306 4.16 -19.67 1.65
N VAL A 307 4.48 -18.39 1.84
CA VAL A 307 4.08 -17.29 0.98
C VAL A 307 5.26 -16.88 0.11
N VAL A 308 5.02 -16.71 -1.19
CA VAL A 308 6.01 -16.14 -2.10
C VAL A 308 5.61 -14.73 -2.53
N VAL A 309 6.58 -13.79 -2.52
CA VAL A 309 6.33 -12.38 -2.89
C VAL A 309 7.33 -11.97 -4.00
N PRO A 310 7.09 -12.41 -5.26
CA PRO A 310 8.05 -12.28 -6.36
C PRO A 310 7.88 -10.93 -7.10
N LEU A 311 7.73 -9.82 -6.36
CA LEU A 311 7.52 -8.50 -6.94
C LEU A 311 8.82 -7.96 -7.55
N ARG A 312 8.75 -7.50 -8.79
CA ARG A 312 9.89 -6.92 -9.52
C ARG A 312 9.74 -5.41 -9.76
N PHE A 313 8.57 -4.86 -9.46
CA PHE A 313 8.30 -3.41 -9.43
C PHE A 313 7.12 -3.07 -8.53
N GLY A 314 6.95 -1.79 -8.23
CA GLY A 314 5.91 -1.27 -7.36
C GLY A 314 6.51 -0.44 -6.22
N SER A 315 5.67 0.22 -5.44
CA SER A 315 6.04 0.99 -4.26
C SER A 315 5.08 0.69 -3.10
N GLY A 316 5.36 1.26 -1.95
CA GLY A 316 4.57 1.09 -0.73
C GLY A 316 4.90 -0.18 0.05
N THR A 317 4.49 -0.21 1.32
CA THR A 317 4.72 -1.35 2.21
C THR A 317 3.99 -2.60 1.75
N ARG A 318 4.66 -3.72 1.82
CA ARG A 318 4.17 -5.01 1.32
C ARG A 318 3.31 -5.70 2.38
N LEU A 319 2.07 -5.28 2.56
CA LEU A 319 1.14 -5.86 3.55
C LEU A 319 1.06 -7.38 3.49
N LYS A 320 1.16 -7.98 2.30
CA LYS A 320 1.17 -9.44 2.14
C LYS A 320 2.28 -10.16 2.92
N VAL A 321 3.42 -9.49 3.15
CA VAL A 321 4.49 -10.02 4.01
C VAL A 321 4.06 -9.92 5.47
N LEU A 322 3.46 -8.79 5.88
CA LEU A 322 2.95 -8.62 7.24
C LEU A 322 1.79 -9.56 7.56
N GLU A 323 0.92 -9.83 6.58
CA GLU A 323 -0.15 -10.83 6.68
C GLU A 323 0.40 -12.23 6.96
N ALA A 324 1.46 -12.62 6.22
CA ALA A 324 2.13 -13.89 6.42
C ALA A 324 2.81 -13.96 7.81
N PHE A 325 3.52 -12.90 8.21
CA PHE A 325 4.17 -12.82 9.52
C PHE A 325 3.17 -12.89 10.67
N ALA A 326 2.03 -12.20 10.55
CA ALA A 326 0.94 -12.24 11.53
C ALA A 326 0.37 -13.65 11.72
N GLN A 327 0.31 -14.44 10.64
CA GLN A 327 -0.21 -15.81 10.62
C GLN A 327 0.87 -16.88 10.85
N LYS A 328 2.13 -16.47 11.12
CA LYS A 328 3.26 -17.39 11.27
C LYS A 328 3.49 -18.28 10.04
N VAL A 329 3.35 -17.71 8.85
CA VAL A 329 3.63 -18.37 7.59
C VAL A 329 4.99 -17.89 7.07
N PRO A 330 5.94 -18.79 6.75
CA PRO A 330 7.26 -18.39 6.25
C PRO A 330 7.15 -17.73 4.88
N VAL A 331 8.09 -16.81 4.59
CA VAL A 331 8.06 -16.00 3.36
C VAL A 331 9.35 -16.15 2.55
N VAL A 332 9.20 -16.29 1.24
CA VAL A 332 10.26 -16.04 0.26
C VAL A 332 9.89 -14.79 -0.53
N SER A 333 10.78 -13.82 -0.65
CA SER A 333 10.50 -12.55 -1.30
C SER A 333 11.65 -12.09 -2.18
N THR A 334 11.36 -11.26 -3.18
CA THR A 334 12.41 -10.46 -3.81
C THR A 334 12.86 -9.34 -2.87
N THR A 335 14.04 -8.79 -3.11
CA THR A 335 14.51 -7.56 -2.40
C THR A 335 13.44 -6.47 -2.44
N LEU A 336 12.82 -6.25 -3.60
CA LEU A 336 11.75 -5.27 -3.75
C LEU A 336 10.46 -5.69 -3.03
N GLY A 337 10.16 -7.00 -2.98
CA GLY A 337 8.99 -7.52 -2.29
C GLY A 337 9.07 -7.39 -0.76
N ALA A 338 10.28 -7.23 -0.22
CA ALA A 338 10.56 -7.03 1.21
C ALA A 338 10.92 -5.57 1.56
N GLU A 339 10.95 -4.68 0.55
CA GLU A 339 11.43 -3.30 0.69
C GLU A 339 10.63 -2.51 1.73
N GLY A 340 11.33 -1.78 2.60
CA GLY A 340 10.73 -0.89 3.60
C GLY A 340 10.23 -1.57 4.87
N LEU A 341 10.39 -2.90 5.00
CA LEU A 341 9.96 -3.66 6.18
C LEU A 341 11.04 -3.85 7.25
N GLY A 342 12.29 -3.41 7.02
CA GLY A 342 13.38 -3.60 7.97
C GLY A 342 13.66 -5.07 8.30
N VAL A 343 13.44 -5.96 7.31
CA VAL A 343 13.71 -7.39 7.40
C VAL A 343 15.13 -7.72 6.96
N GLU A 344 15.66 -8.83 7.47
CA GLU A 344 16.97 -9.37 7.11
C GLU A 344 16.80 -10.74 6.47
N ASP A 345 17.56 -10.99 5.38
CA ASP A 345 17.63 -12.28 4.72
C ASP A 345 18.20 -13.35 5.67
N GLY A 346 17.58 -14.53 5.67
CA GLY A 346 17.98 -15.65 6.55
C GLY A 346 17.61 -15.47 8.02
N VAL A 347 17.00 -14.35 8.41
CA VAL A 347 16.53 -14.07 9.79
C VAL A 347 15.00 -14.01 9.84
N HIS A 348 14.37 -13.20 9.00
CA HIS A 348 12.92 -13.00 9.02
C HIS A 348 12.22 -13.66 7.81
N LEU A 349 12.95 -13.80 6.71
CA LEU A 349 12.46 -14.38 5.46
C LEU A 349 13.68 -14.81 4.62
N LEU A 350 13.45 -15.44 3.46
CA LEU A 350 14.51 -15.60 2.46
C LEU A 350 14.32 -14.59 1.32
N VAL A 351 15.42 -13.94 0.93
CA VAL A 351 15.46 -13.01 -0.20
C VAL A 351 16.04 -13.69 -1.44
N ALA A 352 15.37 -13.56 -2.57
CA ALA A 352 15.79 -14.10 -3.86
C ALA A 352 15.22 -13.27 -5.00
N ASP A 353 16.05 -12.82 -5.94
CA ASP A 353 15.64 -11.88 -6.99
C ASP A 353 15.47 -12.53 -8.37
N THR A 354 16.06 -13.70 -8.60
CA THR A 354 15.93 -14.45 -9.85
C THR A 354 14.96 -15.63 -9.71
N ALA A 355 14.44 -16.11 -10.83
CA ALA A 355 13.54 -17.26 -10.84
C ALA A 355 14.18 -18.54 -10.28
N GLU A 356 15.48 -18.72 -10.53
CA GLU A 356 16.24 -19.87 -10.02
C GLU A 356 16.44 -19.79 -8.50
N GLU A 357 16.83 -18.62 -8.00
CA GLU A 357 17.01 -18.38 -6.57
C GLU A 357 15.67 -18.50 -5.81
N LEU A 358 14.56 -17.93 -6.35
CA LEU A 358 13.23 -18.07 -5.76
C LEU A 358 12.80 -19.54 -5.67
N ALA A 359 12.98 -20.31 -6.74
CA ALA A 359 12.66 -21.74 -6.74
C ALA A 359 13.51 -22.51 -5.71
N THR A 360 14.80 -22.21 -5.64
CA THR A 360 15.72 -22.84 -4.67
C THR A 360 15.38 -22.47 -3.23
N ALA A 361 15.06 -21.20 -2.97
CA ALA A 361 14.67 -20.71 -1.65
C ALA A 361 13.33 -21.34 -1.19
N CYS A 362 12.34 -21.44 -2.08
CA CYS A 362 11.08 -22.14 -1.80
C CYS A 362 11.33 -23.62 -1.48
N ALA A 363 12.08 -24.34 -2.31
CA ALA A 363 12.41 -25.75 -2.08
C ALA A 363 13.16 -25.96 -0.75
N ARG A 364 14.11 -25.06 -0.41
CA ARG A 364 14.84 -25.09 0.86
C ARG A 364 13.90 -24.93 2.06
N LEU A 365 12.97 -23.95 2.01
CA LEU A 365 11.99 -23.77 3.10
C LEU A 365 11.03 -24.94 3.23
N LEU A 366 10.63 -25.57 2.14
CA LEU A 366 9.79 -26.76 2.19
C LEU A 366 10.52 -27.98 2.79
N GLY A 367 11.82 -28.09 2.57
CA GLY A 367 12.64 -29.22 3.02
C GLY A 367 13.29 -29.08 4.40
N ASP A 368 13.43 -27.85 4.93
CA ASP A 368 14.15 -27.57 6.17
C ASP A 368 13.21 -26.99 7.24
N GLU A 369 12.71 -27.87 8.11
CA GLU A 369 11.79 -27.52 9.21
C GLU A 369 12.44 -26.57 10.23
N SER A 370 13.70 -26.79 10.56
CA SER A 370 14.43 -25.97 11.54
C SER A 370 14.60 -24.52 11.04
N LEU A 371 15.00 -24.37 9.77
CA LEU A 371 15.08 -23.06 9.13
C LEU A 371 13.72 -22.36 9.11
N ARG A 372 12.66 -23.08 8.72
CA ARG A 372 11.29 -22.57 8.70
C ARG A 372 10.86 -22.03 10.06
N ALA A 373 11.02 -22.86 11.10
CA ALA A 373 10.64 -22.51 12.47
C ALA A 373 11.40 -21.25 12.96
N GLY A 374 12.72 -21.19 12.70
CA GLY A 374 13.54 -20.05 13.07
C GLY A 374 13.09 -18.74 12.40
N LEU A 375 12.87 -18.77 11.08
CA LEU A 375 12.40 -17.61 10.33
C LEU A 375 11.02 -17.13 10.80
N VAL A 376 10.09 -18.05 10.99
CA VAL A 376 8.73 -17.74 11.43
C VAL A 376 8.71 -17.08 12.80
N GLU A 377 9.50 -17.55 13.74
CA GLU A 377 9.57 -16.98 15.09
C GLU A 377 10.12 -15.54 15.05
N GLN A 378 11.23 -15.32 14.34
CA GLN A 378 11.83 -13.99 14.21
C GLN A 378 10.92 -13.02 13.43
N ALA A 379 10.30 -13.48 12.34
CA ALA A 379 9.36 -12.70 11.56
C ALA A 379 8.12 -12.28 12.37
N HIS A 380 7.56 -13.21 13.15
CA HIS A 380 6.41 -12.91 14.01
C HIS A 380 6.79 -11.97 15.16
N ALA A 381 7.98 -12.12 15.76
CA ALA A 381 8.49 -11.20 16.77
C ALA A 381 8.63 -9.77 16.21
N LEU A 382 9.25 -9.62 15.03
CA LEU A 382 9.36 -8.33 14.34
C LEU A 382 7.98 -7.72 14.04
N PHE A 383 7.02 -8.54 13.58
CA PHE A 383 5.66 -8.11 13.33
C PHE A 383 5.00 -7.57 14.60
N ARG A 384 5.08 -8.30 15.70
CA ARG A 384 4.50 -7.90 17.00
C ARG A 384 5.14 -6.64 17.57
N GLU A 385 6.44 -6.46 17.37
CA GLU A 385 7.18 -5.28 17.86
C GLU A 385 6.83 -4.01 17.07
N ARG A 386 6.63 -4.10 15.74
CA ARG A 386 6.61 -2.91 14.87
C ARG A 386 5.36 -2.73 14.03
N TYR A 387 4.64 -3.80 13.71
CA TYR A 387 3.61 -3.82 12.66
C TYR A 387 2.24 -4.27 13.14
N GLY A 388 2.09 -4.69 14.39
CA GLY A 388 0.79 -4.91 15.00
C GLY A 388 -0.06 -3.63 14.93
N ASP A 389 -1.32 -3.75 14.59
CA ASP A 389 -2.22 -2.59 14.44
C ASP A 389 -2.38 -1.79 15.76
N ASP A 390 -2.23 -2.43 16.90
CA ASP A 390 -2.15 -1.83 18.23
C ASP A 390 -0.90 -0.94 18.38
N VAL A 391 0.27 -1.44 17.97
CA VAL A 391 1.54 -0.70 18.00
C VAL A 391 1.48 0.50 17.06
N VAL A 392 1.02 0.31 15.85
CA VAL A 392 0.92 1.39 14.84
C VAL A 392 -0.11 2.45 15.28
N ALA A 393 -1.24 2.04 15.84
CA ALA A 393 -2.21 2.98 16.42
C ALA A 393 -1.59 3.82 17.55
N GLY A 394 -0.72 3.21 18.38
CA GLY A 394 0.07 3.93 19.40
C GLY A 394 1.00 4.99 18.81
N ILE A 395 1.68 4.68 17.69
CA ILE A 395 2.55 5.62 16.96
C ILE A 395 1.71 6.80 16.43
N VAL A 396 0.55 6.52 15.82
CA VAL A 396 -0.40 7.55 15.36
C VAL A 396 -0.85 8.45 16.50
N SER A 397 -1.21 7.86 17.65
CA SER A 397 -1.64 8.61 18.86
C SER A 397 -0.55 9.55 19.34
N THR A 398 0.68 9.08 19.40
CA THR A 398 1.84 9.85 19.88
C THR A 398 2.12 11.03 18.93
N LEU A 399 2.14 10.77 17.61
CA LEU A 399 2.33 11.81 16.60
C LEU A 399 1.21 12.86 16.66
N ALA A 400 -0.04 12.44 16.75
CA ALA A 400 -1.19 13.33 16.79
C ALA A 400 -1.13 14.28 18.01
N ARG A 401 -0.82 13.75 19.20
CA ARG A 401 -0.67 14.57 20.41
C ARG A 401 0.48 15.55 20.29
N ARG A 402 1.64 15.13 19.76
CA ARG A 402 2.78 16.02 19.52
C ARG A 402 2.40 17.18 18.61
N VAL A 403 1.84 16.90 17.43
CA VAL A 403 1.48 17.94 16.45
C VAL A 403 0.43 18.91 17.01
N ALA A 404 -0.54 18.43 17.76
CA ALA A 404 -1.53 19.28 18.41
C ALA A 404 -0.93 20.17 19.50
N ALA A 405 0.02 19.65 20.31
CA ALA A 405 0.68 20.39 21.39
C ALA A 405 1.64 21.47 20.86
N ASP A 406 2.45 21.16 19.85
CA ASP A 406 3.42 22.09 19.25
C ASP A 406 2.74 23.34 18.71
N ALA A 407 1.53 23.24 18.16
CA ALA A 407 0.76 24.36 17.68
C ALA A 407 0.19 25.24 18.81
N GLY A 408 -0.11 24.65 19.97
CA GLY A 408 -0.59 25.39 21.15
C GLY A 408 0.49 26.24 21.85
N HIS A 409 1.77 25.97 21.60
CA HIS A 409 2.89 26.75 22.18
C HIS A 409 3.39 27.86 21.25
N GLY A 410 2.90 27.92 20.01
CA GLY A 410 3.29 28.92 19.01
C GLY A 410 2.25 30.00 18.75
N ALA A 411 1.11 29.96 19.45
CA ALA A 411 0.04 30.95 19.40
C ALA A 411 0.06 31.80 20.68
#